data_a58e273fdb2cf6ca55de029a8ffe08db
#
_entry.id   a58e273fdb2cf6ca55de029a8ffe08db
#
_cell.length_a   1.000
_cell.length_b   1.000
_cell.length_c   1.000
_cell.angle_alpha   90.00
_cell.angle_beta   90.00
_cell.angle_gamma   90.00
#
_symmetry.space_group_name_H-M   'P 1'
#
loop_
_entity.id
_entity.type
_entity.pdbx_description
1 polymer ?
#
loop_
_entity_poly.entity_id
_entity_poly.type
_entity_poly.pdbx_seq_one_letter_code
_entity_poly.pdbx_strand_id
1 'polypeptide(L)'
;MKPLKEKTTASENDSLVDRVEKHIIEYIKENALKAGDALPKELEFAETLGVSRTAIREAMLRLRTLGLVESRKHRGMVILEPDLVHNFEKMLDPALVDVGRLSNLFELRLMLEVGMADFVFARKTPRQLKDLEDIVKNSEEQRCDSFNFSIEEERQFHGKLYEMAGNDILKKFQDVFMPIF
;
A
#
# COMPACT_ATOMS: atom_id res chain seq x y z
N MET A 1 -17.69 23.30 -9.01
CA MET A 1 -17.81 22.51 -7.75
C MET A 1 -19.12 22.88 -7.09
N LYS A 2 -19.96 21.91 -6.73
CA LYS A 2 -21.28 22.18 -6.13
C LYS A 2 -21.13 22.32 -4.61
N PRO A 3 -21.89 23.25 -3.97
CA PRO A 3 -21.90 23.35 -2.51
C PRO A 3 -22.46 22.06 -1.88
N LEU A 4 -22.09 21.77 -0.63
CA LEU A 4 -22.46 20.59 0.18
C LEU A 4 -23.98 20.38 0.39
N LYS A 5 -24.82 20.92 -0.50
CA LYS A 5 -26.25 20.71 -0.46
C LYS A 5 -26.63 19.46 -1.26
N GLU A 6 -27.01 18.44 -0.49
CA GLU A 6 -27.91 17.35 -0.87
C GLU A 6 -27.67 16.67 -2.22
N LYS A 7 -26.84 15.65 -2.25
CA LYS A 7 -26.96 14.37 -3.00
C LYS A 7 -25.67 13.59 -2.98
N THR A 8 -25.16 13.33 -1.80
CA THR A 8 -24.23 12.22 -1.62
C THR A 8 -25.00 11.17 -0.83
N THR A 9 -24.81 9.89 -1.12
CA THR A 9 -25.26 8.76 -0.31
C THR A 9 -24.59 8.83 1.06
N ALA A 10 -24.86 9.91 1.80
CA ALA A 10 -24.43 10.08 3.18
C ALA A 10 -25.28 9.12 4.00
N SER A 11 -24.62 8.15 4.64
CA SER A 11 -25.24 7.42 5.72
C SER A 11 -25.66 8.43 6.79
N GLU A 12 -26.82 8.25 7.41
CA GLU A 12 -27.33 9.12 8.49
C GLU A 12 -26.34 9.33 9.65
N ASN A 13 -25.26 8.56 9.70
CA ASN A 13 -24.17 8.60 10.70
C ASN A 13 -22.88 9.28 10.25
N ASP A 14 -22.77 9.81 9.03
CA ASP A 14 -21.55 10.43 8.55
C ASP A 14 -21.24 11.75 9.28
N SER A 15 -20.06 11.85 9.88
CA SER A 15 -19.57 13.11 10.44
C SER A 15 -19.35 14.17 9.34
N LEU A 16 -19.27 15.46 9.73
CA LEU A 16 -18.94 16.52 8.77
C LEU A 16 -17.62 16.24 8.02
N VAL A 17 -16.63 15.70 8.73
CA VAL A 17 -15.31 15.38 8.16
C VAL A 17 -15.41 14.25 7.15
N ASP A 18 -16.20 13.20 7.43
CA ASP A 18 -16.42 12.09 6.49
C ASP A 18 -17.09 12.58 5.19
N ARG A 19 -18.01 13.50 5.31
CA ARG A 19 -18.67 14.13 4.15
C ARG A 19 -17.71 14.98 3.34
N VAL A 20 -16.85 15.75 4.00
CA VAL A 20 -15.80 16.54 3.34
C VAL A 20 -14.81 15.62 2.63
N GLU A 21 -14.37 14.55 3.26
CA GLU A 21 -13.46 13.55 2.67
C GLU A 21 -14.05 12.94 1.39
N LYS A 22 -15.31 12.51 1.44
CA LYS A 22 -16.04 12.01 0.26
C LYS A 22 -16.08 13.02 -0.87
N HIS A 23 -16.37 14.30 -0.55
CA HIS A 23 -16.40 15.36 -1.56
C HIS A 23 -15.04 15.64 -2.20
N ILE A 24 -13.95 15.56 -1.43
CA ILE A 24 -12.61 15.70 -1.98
C ILE A 24 -12.31 14.55 -2.95
N ILE A 25 -12.67 13.32 -2.59
CA ILE A 25 -12.52 12.15 -3.47
C ILE A 25 -13.38 12.28 -4.73
N GLU A 26 -14.63 12.74 -4.60
CA GLU A 26 -15.51 13.03 -5.75
C GLU A 26 -14.92 14.10 -6.66
N TYR A 27 -14.38 15.18 -6.09
CA TYR A 27 -13.71 16.24 -6.84
C TYR A 27 -12.54 15.69 -7.67
N ILE A 28 -11.71 14.83 -7.07
CA ILE A 28 -10.60 14.17 -7.78
C ILE A 28 -11.13 13.38 -8.98
N LYS A 29 -12.20 12.60 -8.80
CA LYS A 29 -12.82 11.79 -9.87
C LYS A 29 -13.45 12.64 -10.97
N GLU A 30 -14.27 13.65 -10.59
CA GLU A 30 -14.98 14.49 -11.54
C GLU A 30 -14.05 15.34 -12.42
N ASN A 31 -12.89 15.75 -11.85
CA ASN A 31 -11.88 16.50 -12.59
C ASN A 31 -10.81 15.61 -13.23
N ALA A 32 -10.97 14.28 -13.17
CA ALA A 32 -10.05 13.28 -13.72
C ALA A 32 -8.57 13.52 -13.29
N LEU A 33 -8.38 14.01 -12.06
CA LEU A 33 -7.06 14.30 -11.51
C LEU A 33 -6.29 12.99 -11.27
N LYS A 34 -4.99 13.04 -11.51
CA LYS A 34 -4.07 11.89 -11.42
C LYS A 34 -2.99 12.11 -10.36
N ALA A 35 -2.26 11.05 -10.05
CA ALA A 35 -1.08 11.15 -9.22
C ALA A 35 -0.11 12.21 -9.79
N GLY A 36 0.35 13.10 -8.91
CA GLY A 36 1.17 14.25 -9.25
C GLY A 36 0.39 15.56 -9.45
N ASP A 37 -0.92 15.53 -9.64
CA ASP A 37 -1.74 16.73 -9.75
C ASP A 37 -1.95 17.38 -8.37
N ALA A 38 -2.03 18.71 -8.37
CA ALA A 38 -2.28 19.47 -7.15
C ALA A 38 -3.78 19.62 -6.89
N LEU A 39 -4.16 19.48 -5.62
CA LEU A 39 -5.50 19.80 -5.16
C LEU A 39 -5.65 21.32 -4.92
N PRO A 40 -6.88 21.86 -4.99
CA PRO A 40 -7.18 23.22 -4.54
C PRO A 40 -6.71 23.45 -3.10
N LYS A 41 -6.47 24.71 -2.76
CA LYS A 41 -6.05 25.07 -1.41
C LYS A 41 -7.18 24.83 -0.40
N GLU A 42 -6.80 24.59 0.87
CA GLU A 42 -7.77 24.41 1.98
C GLU A 42 -8.84 25.52 2.02
N LEU A 43 -8.44 26.77 1.73
CA LEU A 43 -9.36 27.90 1.73
C LEU A 43 -10.40 27.80 0.60
N GLU A 44 -9.98 27.44 -0.60
CA GLU A 44 -10.86 27.26 -1.76
C GLU A 44 -11.88 26.15 -1.53
N PHE A 45 -11.45 25.03 -0.95
CA PHE A 45 -12.38 23.97 -0.56
C PHE A 45 -13.36 24.42 0.53
N ALA A 46 -12.87 25.13 1.56
CA ALA A 46 -13.72 25.63 2.65
C ALA A 46 -14.81 26.58 2.15
N GLU A 47 -14.46 27.53 1.28
CA GLU A 47 -15.40 28.48 0.66
C GLU A 47 -16.41 27.75 -0.23
N THR A 48 -15.93 26.82 -1.07
CA THR A 48 -16.80 26.12 -2.02
C THR A 48 -17.77 25.15 -1.34
N LEU A 49 -17.30 24.45 -0.32
CA LEU A 49 -18.12 23.48 0.41
C LEU A 49 -18.95 24.12 1.54
N GLY A 50 -18.70 25.39 1.88
CA GLY A 50 -19.41 26.08 2.95
C GLY A 50 -19.09 25.51 4.34
N VAL A 51 -17.86 25.03 4.56
CA VAL A 51 -17.42 24.40 5.80
C VAL A 51 -16.20 25.12 6.40
N SER A 52 -15.86 24.82 7.66
CA SER A 52 -14.71 25.39 8.31
C SER A 52 -13.39 24.86 7.70
N ARG A 53 -12.36 25.70 7.70
CA ARG A 53 -11.00 25.29 7.27
C ARG A 53 -10.46 24.14 8.15
N THR A 54 -10.89 24.06 9.40
CA THR A 54 -10.52 22.98 10.32
C THR A 54 -11.06 21.64 9.82
N ALA A 55 -12.31 21.58 9.37
CA ALA A 55 -12.89 20.35 8.81
C ALA A 55 -12.18 19.91 7.53
N ILE A 56 -11.82 20.88 6.64
CA ILE A 56 -11.03 20.58 5.44
C ILE A 56 -9.65 20.02 5.81
N ARG A 57 -8.97 20.66 6.77
CA ARG A 57 -7.63 20.22 7.20
C ARG A 57 -7.66 18.83 7.82
N GLU A 58 -8.69 18.51 8.60
CA GLU A 58 -8.86 17.18 9.18
C GLU A 58 -9.11 16.13 8.11
N ALA A 59 -9.99 16.39 7.15
CA ALA A 59 -10.22 15.49 6.01
C ALA A 59 -8.94 15.29 5.18
N MET A 60 -8.20 16.36 4.88
CA MET A 60 -6.91 16.28 4.19
C MET A 60 -5.86 15.48 4.97
N LEU A 61 -5.85 15.61 6.32
CA LEU A 61 -4.97 14.83 7.17
C LEU A 61 -5.30 13.33 7.09
N ARG A 62 -6.58 12.96 7.09
CA ARG A 62 -7.00 11.56 6.93
C ARG A 62 -6.59 11.00 5.57
N LEU A 63 -6.84 11.75 4.49
CA LEU A 63 -6.40 11.34 3.13
C LEU A 63 -4.87 11.18 3.06
N ARG A 64 -4.13 12.03 3.75
CA ARG A 64 -2.66 11.92 3.84
C ARG A 64 -2.23 10.69 4.64
N THR A 65 -2.91 10.38 5.73
CA THR A 65 -2.65 9.16 6.53
C THR A 65 -2.89 7.90 5.70
N LEU A 66 -3.88 7.92 4.81
CA LEU A 66 -4.17 6.84 3.86
C LEU A 66 -3.20 6.82 2.66
N GLY A 67 -2.26 7.77 2.57
CA GLY A 67 -1.31 7.83 1.46
C GLY A 67 -1.95 8.23 0.11
N LEU A 68 -3.12 8.85 0.12
CA LEU A 68 -3.81 9.32 -1.09
C LEU A 68 -3.34 10.70 -1.54
N VAL A 69 -2.84 11.50 -0.62
CA VAL A 69 -2.32 12.84 -0.87
C VAL A 69 -1.09 13.12 0.01
N GLU A 70 -0.24 14.03 -0.43
CA GLU A 70 0.89 14.53 0.37
C GLU A 70 1.04 16.05 0.24
N SER A 71 1.68 16.67 1.24
CA SER A 71 2.03 18.10 1.17
C SER A 71 3.39 18.27 0.51
N ARG A 72 3.45 19.00 -0.61
CA ARG A 72 4.70 19.37 -1.30
C ARG A 72 4.98 20.86 -1.19
N LYS A 73 6.23 21.19 -0.89
CA LYS A 73 6.68 22.59 -0.82
C LYS A 73 6.36 23.30 -2.14
N HIS A 74 5.76 24.48 -2.03
CA HIS A 74 5.32 25.34 -3.16
C HIS A 74 4.20 24.79 -4.05
N ARG A 75 3.76 23.53 -3.89
CA ARG A 75 2.69 22.93 -4.70
C ARG A 75 1.41 22.66 -3.91
N GLY A 76 1.46 22.75 -2.57
CA GLY A 76 0.31 22.41 -1.73
C GLY A 76 0.09 20.90 -1.59
N MET A 77 -1.16 20.49 -1.48
CA MET A 77 -1.54 19.08 -1.45
C MET A 77 -1.53 18.49 -2.84
N VAL A 78 -0.84 17.40 -3.02
CA VAL A 78 -0.66 16.69 -4.30
C VAL A 78 -1.19 15.27 -4.16
N ILE A 79 -1.87 14.78 -5.18
CA ILE A 79 -2.40 13.42 -5.24
C ILE A 79 -1.24 12.44 -5.39
N LEU A 80 -1.28 11.36 -4.62
CA LEU A 80 -0.37 10.23 -4.75
C LEU A 80 -1.05 9.07 -5.48
N GLU A 81 -0.24 8.20 -6.07
CA GLU A 81 -0.69 6.86 -6.44
C GLU A 81 -0.86 6.04 -5.15
N PRO A 82 -2.07 5.50 -4.89
CA PRO A 82 -2.31 4.77 -3.65
C PRO A 82 -1.39 3.55 -3.53
N ASP A 83 -0.57 3.50 -2.49
CA ASP A 83 0.17 2.30 -2.14
C ASP A 83 -0.72 1.40 -1.27
N LEU A 84 -1.34 0.41 -1.91
CA LEU A 84 -2.29 -0.50 -1.26
C LEU A 84 -1.65 -1.33 -0.14
N VAL A 85 -0.35 -1.54 -0.19
CA VAL A 85 0.38 -2.41 0.75
C VAL A 85 0.97 -1.62 1.92
N HIS A 86 1.36 -0.36 1.69
CA HIS A 86 1.99 0.48 2.71
C HIS A 86 1.15 0.67 3.99
N ASN A 87 -0.16 0.86 3.83
CA ASN A 87 -1.05 0.98 4.99
C ASN A 87 -1.21 -0.36 5.73
N PHE A 88 -1.16 -1.47 4.98
CA PHE A 88 -1.23 -2.80 5.56
C PHE A 88 0.03 -3.12 6.38
N GLU A 89 1.21 -2.78 5.88
CA GLU A 89 2.49 -2.91 6.57
C GLU A 89 2.49 -2.20 7.94
N LYS A 90 1.99 -0.96 8.00
CA LYS A 90 1.88 -0.22 9.26
C LYS A 90 0.97 -0.85 10.32
N MET A 91 -0.02 -1.63 9.88
CA MET A 91 -0.94 -2.33 10.79
C MET A 91 -0.36 -3.64 11.32
N LEU A 92 0.73 -4.11 10.74
CA LEU A 92 1.41 -5.36 11.09
C LEU A 92 2.61 -5.16 12.02
N ASP A 93 2.62 -4.07 12.81
CA ASP A 93 3.63 -3.90 13.86
C ASP A 93 3.62 -5.13 14.79
N PRO A 94 4.74 -5.86 14.92
CA PRO A 94 4.83 -7.06 15.76
C PRO A 94 4.41 -6.81 17.21
N ALA A 95 4.52 -5.56 17.70
CA ALA A 95 4.05 -5.18 19.04
C ALA A 95 2.51 -5.15 19.17
N LEU A 96 1.79 -5.09 18.06
CA LEU A 96 0.33 -5.01 18.00
C LEU A 96 -0.34 -6.32 17.52
N VAL A 97 0.45 -7.26 17.00
CA VAL A 97 -0.03 -8.49 16.37
C VAL A 97 0.20 -9.69 17.31
N ASP A 98 -0.85 -10.39 17.67
CA ASP A 98 -0.76 -11.61 18.47
C ASP A 98 -0.28 -12.82 17.64
N VAL A 99 0.17 -13.89 18.34
CA VAL A 99 0.70 -15.11 17.72
C VAL A 99 -0.29 -15.78 16.76
N GLY A 100 -1.59 -15.75 17.09
CA GLY A 100 -2.62 -16.34 16.21
C GLY A 100 -2.75 -15.60 14.89
N ARG A 101 -2.62 -14.27 14.90
CA ARG A 101 -2.59 -13.44 13.69
C ARG A 101 -1.33 -13.65 12.86
N LEU A 102 -0.18 -13.84 13.52
CA LEU A 102 1.06 -14.18 12.82
C LEU A 102 0.93 -15.52 12.07
N SER A 103 0.33 -16.54 12.69
CA SER A 103 0.05 -17.81 12.02
C SER A 103 -0.85 -17.63 10.79
N ASN A 104 -1.93 -16.86 10.90
CA ASN A 104 -2.81 -16.57 9.77
C ASN A 104 -2.10 -15.81 8.64
N LEU A 105 -1.19 -14.90 8.97
CA LEU A 105 -0.38 -14.18 7.96
C LEU A 105 0.59 -15.13 7.26
N PHE A 106 1.19 -16.06 8.00
CA PHE A 106 2.03 -17.11 7.42
C PHE A 106 1.24 -18.03 6.47
N GLU A 107 0.04 -18.45 6.88
CA GLU A 107 -0.85 -19.23 6.01
C GLU A 107 -1.26 -18.44 4.76
N LEU A 108 -1.57 -17.13 4.90
CA LEU A 108 -1.85 -16.27 3.76
C LEU A 108 -0.66 -16.20 2.78
N ARG A 109 0.56 -16.07 3.30
CA ARG A 109 1.77 -16.13 2.47
C ARG A 109 1.85 -17.42 1.69
N LEU A 110 1.67 -18.59 2.36
CA LEU A 110 1.69 -19.88 1.69
C LEU A 110 0.62 -19.99 0.59
N MET A 111 -0.59 -19.50 0.83
CA MET A 111 -1.65 -19.46 -0.18
C MET A 111 -1.26 -18.63 -1.39
N LEU A 112 -0.64 -17.46 -1.17
CA LEU A 112 -0.16 -16.60 -2.25
C LEU A 112 0.99 -17.24 -3.03
N GLU A 113 1.94 -17.88 -2.34
CA GLU A 113 3.08 -18.54 -2.96
C GLU A 113 2.66 -19.74 -3.81
N VAL A 114 1.74 -20.56 -3.31
CA VAL A 114 1.16 -21.65 -4.10
C VAL A 114 0.38 -21.10 -5.29
N GLY A 115 -0.45 -20.08 -5.09
CA GLY A 115 -1.27 -19.48 -6.14
C GLY A 115 -0.47 -18.76 -7.23
N MET A 116 0.74 -18.26 -6.92
CA MET A 116 1.58 -17.58 -7.94
C MET A 116 2.39 -18.54 -8.82
N ALA A 117 2.46 -19.83 -8.49
CA ALA A 117 3.33 -20.78 -9.19
C ALA A 117 3.10 -20.80 -10.71
N ASP A 118 1.84 -20.87 -11.15
CA ASP A 118 1.51 -20.86 -12.57
C ASP A 118 1.95 -19.57 -13.28
N PHE A 119 1.86 -18.43 -12.60
CA PHE A 119 2.32 -17.14 -13.12
C PHE A 119 3.85 -17.12 -13.26
N VAL A 120 4.59 -17.64 -12.28
CA VAL A 120 6.04 -17.78 -12.33
C VAL A 120 6.43 -18.65 -13.50
N PHE A 121 5.81 -19.84 -13.67
CA PHE A 121 6.11 -20.74 -14.77
C PHE A 121 5.79 -20.14 -16.15
N ALA A 122 4.72 -19.37 -16.26
CA ALA A 122 4.32 -18.74 -17.52
C ALA A 122 5.21 -17.53 -17.91
N ARG A 123 5.78 -16.83 -16.92
CA ARG A 123 6.47 -15.54 -17.13
C ARG A 123 7.99 -15.61 -16.97
N LYS A 124 8.52 -16.70 -16.42
CA LYS A 124 9.96 -16.86 -16.16
C LYS A 124 10.80 -16.62 -17.40
N THR A 125 11.92 -15.94 -17.23
CA THR A 125 12.92 -15.75 -18.27
C THR A 125 14.19 -16.55 -17.92
N PRO A 126 15.03 -16.90 -18.93
CA PRO A 126 16.31 -17.58 -18.67
C PRO A 126 17.22 -16.81 -17.70
N ARG A 127 17.20 -15.47 -17.77
CA ARG A 127 17.97 -14.63 -16.85
C ARG A 127 17.48 -14.77 -15.41
N GLN A 128 16.17 -14.68 -15.18
CA GLN A 128 15.58 -14.82 -13.85
C GLN A 128 15.83 -16.20 -13.24
N LEU A 129 15.80 -17.26 -14.06
CA LEU A 129 16.15 -18.60 -13.59
C LEU A 129 17.60 -18.69 -13.15
N LYS A 130 18.53 -18.08 -13.91
CA LYS A 130 19.94 -18.01 -13.52
C LYS A 130 20.13 -17.22 -12.23
N ASP A 131 19.47 -16.06 -12.09
CA ASP A 131 19.53 -15.26 -10.86
C ASP A 131 19.05 -16.10 -9.66
N LEU A 132 17.98 -16.88 -9.82
CA LEU A 132 17.45 -17.75 -8.76
C LEU A 132 18.42 -18.88 -8.41
N GLU A 133 19.05 -19.52 -9.42
CA GLU A 133 20.09 -20.52 -9.20
C GLU A 133 21.29 -19.96 -8.43
N ASP A 134 21.71 -18.73 -8.77
CA ASP A 134 22.82 -18.06 -8.10
C ASP A 134 22.48 -17.74 -6.64
N ILE A 135 21.23 -17.32 -6.33
CA ILE A 135 20.75 -17.15 -4.95
C ILE A 135 20.84 -18.46 -4.17
N VAL A 136 20.37 -19.57 -4.73
CA VAL A 136 20.39 -20.89 -4.07
C VAL A 136 21.83 -21.36 -3.82
N LYS A 137 22.72 -21.25 -4.82
CA LYS A 137 24.12 -21.66 -4.69
C LYS A 137 24.86 -20.85 -3.62
N ASN A 138 24.66 -19.53 -3.62
CA ASN A 138 25.29 -18.67 -2.60
C ASN A 138 24.82 -19.02 -1.18
N SER A 139 23.54 -19.36 -1.01
CA SER A 139 22.99 -19.82 0.26
C SER A 139 23.59 -21.16 0.69
N GLU A 140 23.78 -22.12 -0.23
CA GLU A 140 24.40 -23.42 0.06
C GLU A 140 25.88 -23.28 0.48
N GLU A 141 26.64 -22.40 -0.19
CA GLU A 141 28.05 -22.15 0.12
C GLU A 141 28.25 -21.49 1.50
N GLN A 142 27.30 -20.68 1.95
CA GLN A 142 27.34 -20.01 3.26
C GLN A 142 26.89 -20.92 4.42
N ARG A 143 26.26 -22.05 4.14
CA ARG A 143 25.85 -23.06 5.14
C ARG A 143 27.01 -23.91 5.62
N CYS A 144 27.97 -23.31 6.33
CA CYS A 144 28.93 -24.06 7.15
C CYS A 144 28.26 -24.40 8.49
N ASP A 145 27.83 -25.66 8.64
CA ASP A 145 27.56 -26.39 9.89
C ASP A 145 26.46 -25.90 10.86
N SER A 146 25.61 -24.98 10.53
CA SER A 146 24.45 -24.66 11.38
C SER A 146 23.16 -24.47 10.58
N PHE A 147 22.07 -25.05 11.12
CA PHE A 147 20.66 -24.80 10.69
C PHE A 147 20.25 -23.34 10.98
N ASN A 148 21.14 -22.38 10.79
CA ASN A 148 20.79 -20.97 10.92
C ASN A 148 20.14 -20.52 9.62
N PHE A 149 18.84 -20.47 9.64
CA PHE A 149 18.00 -19.87 8.61
C PHE A 149 18.27 -18.37 8.59
N SER A 150 18.83 -17.88 7.49
CA SER A 150 19.08 -16.45 7.33
C SER A 150 17.82 -15.75 6.80
N ILE A 151 17.33 -14.76 7.54
CA ILE A 151 16.21 -13.90 7.09
C ILE A 151 16.54 -13.27 5.73
N GLU A 152 17.80 -12.94 5.48
CA GLU A 152 18.23 -12.35 4.21
C GLU A 152 18.15 -13.35 3.05
N GLU A 153 18.51 -14.62 3.25
CA GLU A 153 18.37 -15.67 2.24
C GLU A 153 16.90 -15.92 1.89
N GLU A 154 16.05 -15.99 2.90
CA GLU A 154 14.60 -16.08 2.76
C GLU A 154 14.04 -14.93 1.93
N ARG A 155 14.46 -13.72 2.25
CA ARG A 155 14.06 -12.51 1.55
C ARG A 155 14.48 -12.54 0.08
N GLN A 156 15.72 -12.93 -0.20
CA GLN A 156 16.26 -12.98 -1.56
C GLN A 156 15.54 -14.04 -2.40
N PHE A 157 15.36 -15.24 -1.86
CA PHE A 157 14.71 -16.35 -2.55
C PHE A 157 13.24 -16.05 -2.87
N HIS A 158 12.44 -15.77 -1.85
CA HIS A 158 11.02 -15.49 -2.04
C HIS A 158 10.77 -14.19 -2.79
N GLY A 159 11.60 -13.16 -2.55
CA GLY A 159 11.55 -11.91 -3.31
C GLY A 159 11.77 -12.12 -4.81
N LYS A 160 12.67 -13.03 -5.18
CA LYS A 160 12.89 -13.38 -6.57
C LYS A 160 11.69 -14.10 -7.17
N LEU A 161 11.05 -15.00 -6.44
CA LEU A 161 9.81 -15.66 -6.88
C LEU A 161 8.67 -14.64 -7.10
N TYR A 162 8.49 -13.69 -6.17
CA TYR A 162 7.50 -12.63 -6.32
C TYR A 162 7.78 -11.72 -7.53
N GLU A 163 9.05 -11.38 -7.77
CA GLU A 163 9.46 -10.66 -8.99
C GLU A 163 9.11 -11.44 -10.26
N MET A 164 9.40 -12.75 -10.29
CA MET A 164 9.14 -13.62 -11.44
C MET A 164 7.63 -13.80 -11.70
N ALA A 165 6.79 -13.73 -10.67
CA ALA A 165 5.34 -13.72 -10.82
C ALA A 165 4.83 -12.49 -11.59
N GLY A 166 5.61 -11.39 -11.64
CA GLY A 166 5.33 -10.20 -12.45
C GLY A 166 4.07 -9.45 -11.99
N ASN A 167 3.82 -9.40 -10.68
CA ASN A 167 2.74 -8.64 -10.08
C ASN A 167 3.33 -7.69 -9.02
N ASP A 168 3.29 -6.38 -9.30
CA ASP A 168 3.93 -5.36 -8.45
C ASP A 168 3.29 -5.27 -7.06
N ILE A 169 2.00 -5.55 -6.93
CA ILE A 169 1.33 -5.59 -5.63
C ILE A 169 1.84 -6.78 -4.83
N LEU A 170 1.92 -7.97 -5.46
CA LEU A 170 2.42 -9.18 -4.81
C LEU A 170 3.87 -9.01 -4.34
N LYS A 171 4.72 -8.35 -5.15
CA LYS A 171 6.09 -8.05 -4.78
C LYS A 171 6.18 -7.20 -3.50
N LYS A 172 5.32 -6.21 -3.33
CA LYS A 172 5.26 -5.38 -2.11
C LYS A 172 4.80 -6.17 -0.88
N PHE A 173 4.01 -7.24 -1.05
CA PHE A 173 3.62 -8.10 0.07
C PHE A 173 4.81 -8.80 0.74
N GLN A 174 5.95 -8.94 0.05
CA GLN A 174 7.17 -9.43 0.69
C GLN A 174 7.55 -8.59 1.91
N ASP A 175 7.52 -7.25 1.78
CA ASP A 175 7.87 -6.34 2.87
C ASP A 175 6.88 -6.45 4.04
N VAL A 176 5.63 -6.79 3.76
CA VAL A 176 4.59 -7.06 4.75
C VAL A 176 4.85 -8.35 5.54
N PHE A 177 5.36 -9.38 4.88
CA PHE A 177 5.59 -10.69 5.52
C PHE A 177 6.95 -10.78 6.23
N MET A 178 7.93 -9.95 5.85
CA MET A 178 9.29 -10.00 6.44
C MET A 178 9.34 -9.81 7.96
N PRO A 179 8.54 -8.93 8.61
CA PRO A 179 8.55 -8.79 10.05
C PRO A 179 8.04 -10.00 10.83
N ILE A 180 7.49 -11.02 10.14
CA ILE A 180 6.93 -12.24 10.74
C ILE A 180 8.02 -13.31 10.99
N PHE A 181 9.19 -13.17 10.40
CA PHE A 181 10.36 -14.05 10.51
C PHE A 181 11.47 -13.43 11.36
#